data_712f33df2e22341deaad9e1fce1aba01
#
_entry.id   712f33df2e22341deaad9e1fce1aba01
#
_cell.length_a   1.000
_cell.length_b   1.000
_cell.length_c   1.000
_cell.angle_alpha   90.00
_cell.angle_beta   90.00
_cell.angle_gamma   90.00
#
_symmetry.space_group_name_H-M   'P 1'
#
loop_
_entity.id
_entity.type
_entity.pdbx_description
1 polymer ?
#
loop_
_entity_poly.entity_id
_entity_poly.type
_entity_poly.pdbx_seq_one_letter_code
_entity_poly.pdbx_strand_id
1 'polypeptide(L)'
;DSADVWSTAESFFLDDAGAATVVAGVPPDAFSATGQLWGNPLYRWDVMAERGFDWWLQRLRTTLDRFDAVRLDHFIAFRRYWEIPAGSADARIGRFVQVPGEALFERVRGTLGGLPFIAEDLGIVTPEVTALRDLFGLPGMRVLQFAFGGGEPNDYQPHRYVRNTVVYTGTHDNDTTVGWHVGLREAERLHAQSYLGSNDAEFHWTMIRAGLASVANLAVFPIQDLLGLGSEARMNTPGTVEGNWAFRVAAHRLTPELAGRLRALSGLYERTPRWNDGDPAAFVPA
;
A
#
# COMPACT_ATOMS: atom_id res chain seq x y z
N ASP A 1 -11.71 -19.55 1.99
CA ASP A 1 -12.34 -20.03 0.74
C ASP A 1 -11.77 -19.29 -0.47
N SER A 2 -10.62 -19.70 -1.00
CA SER A 2 -10.09 -19.16 -2.25
C SER A 2 -9.75 -20.29 -3.23
N ALA A 3 -9.84 -19.98 -4.53
CA ALA A 3 -9.46 -20.92 -5.59
C ALA A 3 -7.98 -21.31 -5.49
N ASP A 4 -7.12 -20.40 -5.02
CA ASP A 4 -5.69 -20.66 -4.81
C ASP A 4 -5.47 -21.77 -3.76
N VAL A 5 -6.18 -21.71 -2.63
CA VAL A 5 -6.09 -22.73 -1.59
C VAL A 5 -6.62 -24.09 -2.08
N TRP A 6 -7.71 -24.09 -2.82
CA TRP A 6 -8.28 -25.34 -3.36
C TRP A 6 -7.42 -25.98 -4.43
N SER A 7 -6.82 -25.18 -5.31
CA SER A 7 -6.02 -25.70 -6.43
C SER A 7 -4.61 -26.13 -6.04
N THR A 8 -4.06 -25.57 -4.95
CA THR A 8 -2.68 -25.77 -4.51
C THR A 8 -2.58 -25.89 -2.98
N ALA A 9 -3.44 -26.75 -2.39
CA ALA A 9 -3.58 -26.93 -0.94
C ALA A 9 -2.23 -27.18 -0.23
N GLU A 10 -1.33 -27.93 -0.88
CA GLU A 10 0.01 -28.24 -0.39
C GLU A 10 0.92 -27.03 -0.21
N SER A 11 0.58 -25.89 -0.82
CA SER A 11 1.29 -24.61 -0.69
C SER A 11 0.89 -23.80 0.54
N PHE A 12 -0.03 -24.30 1.35
CA PHE A 12 -0.56 -23.64 2.53
C PHE A 12 -0.50 -24.55 3.75
N PHE A 13 -0.49 -23.96 4.95
CA PHE A 13 -0.58 -24.71 6.21
C PHE A 13 -2.02 -25.12 6.51
N LEU A 14 -2.43 -26.26 5.98
CA LEU A 14 -3.76 -26.84 6.15
C LEU A 14 -3.69 -28.19 6.84
N ASP A 15 -4.76 -28.57 7.53
CA ASP A 15 -4.98 -29.93 8.03
C ASP A 15 -5.61 -30.85 6.95
N ASP A 16 -5.82 -32.11 7.30
CA ASP A 16 -6.42 -33.12 6.39
C ASP A 16 -7.87 -32.78 5.98
N ALA A 17 -8.55 -31.93 6.74
CA ALA A 17 -9.89 -31.43 6.42
C ALA A 17 -9.87 -30.15 5.55
N GLY A 18 -8.67 -29.61 5.25
CA GLY A 18 -8.48 -28.38 4.49
C GLY A 18 -8.67 -27.11 5.29
N ALA A 19 -8.73 -27.19 6.63
CA ALA A 19 -8.77 -26.04 7.50
C ALA A 19 -7.34 -25.52 7.79
N ALA A 20 -7.18 -24.18 7.88
CA ALA A 20 -5.90 -23.59 8.23
C ALA A 20 -5.46 -24.02 9.65
N THR A 21 -4.20 -24.44 9.81
CA THR A 21 -3.61 -24.78 11.11
C THR A 21 -2.97 -23.56 11.78
N VAL A 22 -2.52 -22.62 10.97
CA VAL A 22 -2.02 -21.29 11.36
C VAL A 22 -2.57 -20.25 10.40
N VAL A 23 -2.71 -19.02 10.87
CA VAL A 23 -3.29 -17.91 10.10
C VAL A 23 -2.44 -16.65 10.21
N ALA A 24 -2.62 -15.76 9.23
CA ALA A 24 -1.92 -14.50 9.17
C ALA A 24 -2.53 -13.43 10.09
N GLY A 25 -1.70 -12.48 10.45
CA GLY A 25 -2.06 -11.27 11.16
C GLY A 25 -0.84 -10.40 11.43
N VAL A 26 -0.97 -9.46 12.34
CA VAL A 26 0.13 -8.64 12.86
C VAL A 26 0.08 -8.60 14.39
N PRO A 27 1.24 -8.53 15.06
CA PRO A 27 1.29 -8.45 16.52
C PRO A 27 0.68 -7.15 17.04
N PRO A 28 0.42 -7.06 18.36
CA PRO A 28 0.07 -5.79 19.01
C PRO A 28 1.05 -4.68 18.68
N ASP A 29 0.51 -3.49 18.41
CA ASP A 29 1.27 -2.28 18.10
C ASP A 29 0.58 -1.03 18.69
N ALA A 30 1.06 0.17 18.31
CA ALA A 30 0.48 1.44 18.74
C ALA A 30 -0.95 1.67 18.21
N PHE A 31 -1.38 0.97 17.17
CA PHE A 31 -2.70 1.09 16.54
C PHE A 31 -3.69 0.05 17.07
N SER A 32 -3.20 -1.11 17.52
CA SER A 32 -4.04 -2.20 18.04
C SER A 32 -3.39 -2.91 19.22
N ALA A 33 -3.96 -2.76 20.40
CA ALA A 33 -3.47 -3.42 21.63
C ALA A 33 -3.56 -4.97 21.60
N THR A 34 -4.39 -5.52 20.70
CA THR A 34 -4.56 -6.99 20.52
C THR A 34 -3.93 -7.48 19.21
N GLY A 35 -3.28 -6.60 18.46
CA GLY A 35 -2.87 -6.88 17.09
C GLY A 35 -4.06 -7.02 16.15
N GLN A 36 -3.82 -7.53 14.95
CA GLN A 36 -4.88 -7.80 13.97
C GLN A 36 -4.82 -9.26 13.57
N LEU A 37 -5.93 -9.98 13.79
CA LEU A 37 -6.13 -11.35 13.34
C LEU A 37 -6.83 -11.32 11.97
N TRP A 38 -6.07 -11.54 10.89
CA TRP A 38 -6.63 -11.50 9.53
C TRP A 38 -7.31 -12.80 9.13
N GLY A 39 -6.83 -13.94 9.65
CA GLY A 39 -7.48 -15.22 9.49
C GLY A 39 -7.23 -15.95 8.18
N ASN A 40 -6.53 -15.34 7.22
CA ASN A 40 -6.16 -16.00 5.97
C ASN A 40 -5.04 -17.03 6.20
N PRO A 41 -5.03 -18.17 5.45
CA PRO A 41 -4.01 -19.20 5.56
C PRO A 41 -2.64 -18.67 5.14
N LEU A 42 -1.58 -19.20 5.75
CA LEU A 42 -0.20 -18.83 5.48
C LEU A 42 0.43 -19.78 4.44
N TYR A 43 1.38 -19.25 3.69
CA TYR A 43 2.12 -20.00 2.68
C TYR A 43 3.17 -20.92 3.32
N ARG A 44 3.32 -22.11 2.78
CA ARG A 44 4.44 -22.99 3.04
C ARG A 44 5.63 -22.58 2.16
N TRP A 45 6.40 -21.63 2.67
CA TRP A 45 7.54 -21.07 1.96
C TRP A 45 8.66 -22.08 1.69
N ASP A 46 8.78 -23.12 2.52
CA ASP A 46 9.62 -24.28 2.30
C ASP A 46 9.27 -25.01 1.00
N VAL A 47 8.01 -25.41 0.85
CA VAL A 47 7.48 -26.08 -0.34
C VAL A 47 7.57 -25.18 -1.58
N MET A 48 7.25 -23.89 -1.43
CA MET A 48 7.34 -22.95 -2.55
C MET A 48 8.77 -22.77 -3.04
N ALA A 49 9.74 -22.69 -2.12
CA ALA A 49 11.16 -22.58 -2.47
C ALA A 49 11.68 -23.86 -3.17
N GLU A 50 11.35 -25.05 -2.65
CA GLU A 50 11.69 -26.35 -3.26
C GLU A 50 11.15 -26.46 -4.70
N ARG A 51 9.98 -25.87 -4.99
CA ARG A 51 9.36 -25.80 -6.31
C ARG A 51 9.81 -24.61 -7.15
N GLY A 52 10.85 -23.88 -6.74
CA GLY A 52 11.37 -22.73 -7.47
C GLY A 52 10.41 -21.55 -7.56
N PHE A 53 9.47 -21.42 -6.61
CA PHE A 53 8.46 -20.37 -6.54
C PHE A 53 7.50 -20.32 -7.75
N ASP A 54 7.26 -21.43 -8.43
CA ASP A 54 6.48 -21.45 -9.67
C ASP A 54 5.06 -20.90 -9.52
N TRP A 55 4.42 -21.12 -8.35
CA TRP A 55 3.12 -20.54 -8.05
C TRP A 55 3.16 -19.00 -8.06
N TRP A 56 4.15 -18.40 -7.40
CA TRP A 56 4.35 -16.95 -7.38
C TRP A 56 4.69 -16.40 -8.76
N LEU A 57 5.54 -17.10 -9.53
CA LEU A 57 5.87 -16.72 -10.90
C LEU A 57 4.64 -16.68 -11.79
N GLN A 58 3.78 -17.70 -11.72
CA GLN A 58 2.54 -17.77 -12.49
C GLN A 58 1.59 -16.63 -12.10
N ARG A 59 1.40 -16.40 -10.79
CA ARG A 59 0.54 -15.33 -10.27
C ARG A 59 1.00 -13.95 -10.75
N LEU A 60 2.28 -13.66 -10.57
CA LEU A 60 2.85 -12.37 -10.97
C LEU A 60 2.80 -12.17 -12.49
N ARG A 61 3.12 -13.19 -13.28
CA ARG A 61 3.00 -13.14 -14.74
C ARG A 61 1.57 -12.83 -15.17
N THR A 62 0.59 -13.57 -14.67
CA THR A 62 -0.83 -13.35 -15.00
C THR A 62 -1.30 -11.94 -14.61
N THR A 63 -0.77 -11.38 -13.52
CA THR A 63 -1.08 -10.02 -13.11
C THR A 63 -0.43 -8.99 -14.04
N LEU A 64 0.85 -9.18 -14.37
CA LEU A 64 1.61 -8.27 -15.25
C LEU A 64 1.17 -8.34 -16.71
N ASP A 65 0.54 -9.43 -17.16
CA ASP A 65 -0.15 -9.49 -18.46
C ASP A 65 -1.33 -8.51 -18.56
N ARG A 66 -1.79 -7.97 -17.44
CA ARG A 66 -2.97 -7.08 -17.36
C ARG A 66 -2.64 -5.67 -16.84
N PHE A 67 -1.54 -5.52 -16.12
CA PHE A 67 -1.16 -4.29 -15.41
C PHE A 67 0.33 -4.02 -15.59
N ASP A 68 0.68 -2.74 -15.69
CA ASP A 68 2.08 -2.30 -15.87
C ASP A 68 2.91 -2.42 -14.59
N ALA A 69 2.26 -2.33 -13.42
CA ALA A 69 2.90 -2.46 -12.12
C ALA A 69 1.98 -3.14 -11.10
N VAL A 70 2.56 -3.73 -10.06
CA VAL A 70 1.85 -4.43 -8.99
C VAL A 70 2.25 -3.86 -7.64
N ARG A 71 1.27 -3.46 -6.83
CA ARG A 71 1.48 -3.19 -5.42
C ARG A 71 1.49 -4.51 -4.65
N LEU A 72 2.61 -4.82 -4.02
CA LEU A 72 2.74 -5.96 -3.12
C LEU A 72 2.27 -5.53 -1.74
N ASP A 73 1.10 -6.01 -1.35
CA ASP A 73 0.49 -5.75 -0.05
C ASP A 73 1.29 -6.40 1.07
N HIS A 74 1.35 -5.74 2.22
CA HIS A 74 2.08 -6.20 3.40
C HIS A 74 3.50 -6.69 3.06
N PHE A 75 4.31 -5.84 2.42
CA PHE A 75 5.66 -6.22 1.95
C PHE A 75 6.56 -6.77 3.06
N ILE A 76 6.32 -6.39 4.31
CA ILE A 76 6.99 -6.93 5.50
C ILE A 76 6.96 -8.46 5.51
N ALA A 77 5.85 -9.06 5.04
CA ALA A 77 5.68 -10.52 5.00
C ALA A 77 6.60 -11.24 4.02
N PHE A 78 7.26 -10.55 3.08
CA PHE A 78 8.31 -11.15 2.26
C PHE A 78 9.67 -11.26 2.98
N ARG A 79 9.81 -10.64 4.14
CA ARG A 79 10.97 -10.82 5.02
C ARG A 79 10.64 -11.68 6.22
N ARG A 80 9.50 -11.40 6.88
CA ARG A 80 8.94 -12.17 8.01
C ARG A 80 7.47 -11.90 8.14
N TYR A 81 6.71 -12.91 8.52
CA TYR A 81 5.29 -12.76 8.83
C TYR A 81 4.99 -13.13 10.29
N TRP A 82 3.86 -12.65 10.78
CA TRP A 82 3.36 -13.02 12.10
C TRP A 82 2.42 -14.22 11.96
N GLU A 83 2.85 -15.36 12.51
CA GLU A 83 2.12 -16.61 12.52
C GLU A 83 1.29 -16.71 13.77
N ILE A 84 -0.01 -16.94 13.63
CA ILE A 84 -0.98 -17.08 14.72
C ILE A 84 -1.57 -18.48 14.66
N PRO A 85 -1.64 -19.26 15.78
CA PRO A 85 -2.35 -20.53 15.79
C PRO A 85 -3.81 -20.35 15.38
N ALA A 86 -4.34 -21.19 14.49
CA ALA A 86 -5.74 -21.12 14.10
C ALA A 86 -6.65 -21.32 15.33
N GLY A 87 -7.78 -20.61 15.34
CA GLY A 87 -8.70 -20.61 16.49
C GLY A 87 -8.31 -19.68 17.64
N SER A 88 -7.20 -18.93 17.53
CA SER A 88 -6.86 -17.87 18.48
C SER A 88 -7.93 -16.77 18.49
N ALA A 89 -8.20 -16.21 19.67
CA ALA A 89 -9.19 -15.14 19.83
C ALA A 89 -8.70 -13.78 19.28
N ASP A 90 -7.39 -13.57 19.28
CA ASP A 90 -6.73 -12.36 18.80
C ASP A 90 -5.27 -12.64 18.39
N ALA A 91 -4.52 -11.61 18.00
CA ALA A 91 -3.16 -11.74 17.49
C ALA A 91 -2.06 -11.62 18.55
N ARG A 92 -2.37 -11.60 19.85
CA ARG A 92 -1.38 -11.49 20.93
C ARG A 92 -0.48 -12.72 21.05
N ILE A 93 -1.00 -13.89 20.67
CA ILE A 93 -0.25 -15.15 20.70
C ILE A 93 0.16 -15.50 19.28
N GLY A 94 1.45 -15.40 19.01
CA GLY A 94 2.02 -15.69 17.70
C GLY A 94 3.54 -15.67 17.75
N ARG A 95 4.15 -15.81 16.57
CA ARG A 95 5.61 -15.72 16.40
C ARG A 95 5.98 -15.15 15.03
N PHE A 96 7.11 -14.49 14.94
CA PHE A 96 7.69 -14.15 13.64
C PHE A 96 8.35 -15.35 12.98
N VAL A 97 8.01 -15.58 11.72
CA VAL A 97 8.60 -16.61 10.87
C VAL A 97 9.31 -15.94 9.70
N GLN A 98 10.55 -16.34 9.42
CA GLN A 98 11.36 -15.81 8.33
C GLN A 98 10.89 -16.35 6.98
N VAL A 99 11.02 -15.53 5.93
CA VAL A 99 10.62 -15.85 4.56
C VAL A 99 11.83 -15.72 3.64
N PRO A 100 12.01 -16.64 2.67
CA PRO A 100 13.09 -16.57 1.68
C PRO A 100 12.80 -15.53 0.58
N GLY A 101 12.45 -14.28 0.98
CA GLY A 101 12.02 -13.23 0.06
C GLY A 101 13.09 -12.82 -0.95
N GLU A 102 14.36 -12.82 -0.53
CA GLU A 102 15.47 -12.52 -1.43
C GLU A 102 15.53 -13.54 -2.58
N ALA A 103 15.49 -14.84 -2.26
CA ALA A 103 15.47 -15.90 -3.27
C ALA A 103 14.25 -15.84 -4.19
N LEU A 104 13.07 -15.48 -3.63
CA LEU A 104 11.87 -15.24 -4.43
C LEU A 104 12.07 -14.10 -5.44
N PHE A 105 12.52 -12.92 -4.99
CA PHE A 105 12.67 -11.76 -5.88
C PHE A 105 13.79 -11.94 -6.90
N GLU A 106 14.88 -12.64 -6.55
CA GLU A 106 15.91 -13.04 -7.52
C GLU A 106 15.33 -13.95 -8.61
N ARG A 107 14.55 -14.94 -8.22
CA ARG A 107 13.88 -15.86 -9.14
C ARG A 107 12.89 -15.14 -10.05
N VAL A 108 12.08 -14.23 -9.49
CA VAL A 108 11.12 -13.42 -10.25
C VAL A 108 11.86 -12.53 -11.25
N ARG A 109 12.88 -11.78 -10.82
CA ARG A 109 13.69 -10.91 -11.68
C ARG A 109 14.33 -11.67 -12.83
N GLY A 110 14.92 -12.84 -12.54
CA GLY A 110 15.54 -13.69 -13.55
C GLY A 110 14.57 -14.30 -14.55
N THR A 111 13.29 -14.46 -14.17
CA THR A 111 12.28 -15.09 -15.03
C THR A 111 11.45 -14.08 -15.82
N LEU A 112 11.08 -12.96 -15.19
CA LEU A 112 10.21 -11.94 -15.79
C LEU A 112 10.98 -10.76 -16.41
N GLY A 113 12.30 -10.69 -16.23
CA GLY A 113 13.15 -9.64 -16.77
C GLY A 113 13.12 -8.31 -16.03
N GLY A 114 12.30 -8.19 -14.96
CA GLY A 114 12.17 -7.00 -14.14
C GLY A 114 11.31 -7.21 -12.90
N LEU A 115 11.21 -6.17 -12.08
CA LEU A 115 10.41 -6.15 -10.85
C LEU A 115 9.55 -4.88 -10.81
N PRO A 116 8.50 -4.76 -11.63
CA PRO A 116 7.63 -3.59 -11.64
C PRO A 116 6.69 -3.62 -10.43
N PHE A 117 7.27 -3.58 -9.22
CA PHE A 117 6.54 -3.71 -7.97
C PHE A 117 6.66 -2.45 -7.13
N ILE A 118 5.60 -2.15 -6.40
CA ILE A 118 5.54 -1.15 -5.34
C ILE A 118 5.43 -1.92 -4.03
N ALA A 119 6.37 -1.72 -3.12
CA ALA A 119 6.35 -2.36 -1.82
C ALA A 119 5.45 -1.57 -0.86
N GLU A 120 4.38 -2.21 -0.36
CA GLU A 120 3.62 -1.63 0.75
C GLU A 120 4.40 -1.87 2.05
N ASP A 121 5.19 -0.86 2.42
CA ASP A 121 6.06 -0.82 3.58
C ASP A 121 5.49 0.12 4.67
N LEU A 122 4.21 -0.07 5.00
CA LEU A 122 3.52 0.67 6.05
C LEU A 122 3.59 -0.09 7.39
N GLY A 123 3.44 0.61 8.52
CA GLY A 123 3.50 0.02 9.85
C GLY A 123 4.93 -0.05 10.43
N ILE A 124 5.23 -1.10 11.20
CA ILE A 124 6.54 -1.27 11.87
C ILE A 124 7.54 -1.89 10.89
N VAL A 125 8.21 -1.04 10.13
CA VAL A 125 9.23 -1.44 9.15
C VAL A 125 10.59 -1.54 9.83
N THR A 126 11.19 -2.74 9.81
CA THR A 126 12.52 -2.97 10.38
C THR A 126 13.63 -2.75 9.33
N PRO A 127 14.90 -2.54 9.77
CA PRO A 127 16.02 -2.38 8.84
C PRO A 127 16.15 -3.52 7.83
N GLU A 128 15.81 -4.75 8.21
CA GLU A 128 15.90 -5.92 7.32
C GLU A 128 14.84 -5.89 6.22
N VAL A 129 13.65 -5.34 6.50
CA VAL A 129 12.59 -5.14 5.50
C VAL A 129 13.00 -4.05 4.52
N THR A 130 13.53 -2.94 5.05
CA THR A 130 14.08 -1.84 4.23
C THR A 130 15.21 -2.35 3.34
N ALA A 131 16.14 -3.14 3.89
CA ALA A 131 17.25 -3.71 3.14
C ALA A 131 16.76 -4.63 2.00
N LEU A 132 15.74 -5.47 2.23
CA LEU A 132 15.16 -6.31 1.19
C LEU A 132 14.53 -5.46 0.08
N ARG A 133 13.74 -4.44 0.42
CA ARG A 133 13.13 -3.51 -0.53
C ARG A 133 14.20 -2.82 -1.40
N ASP A 134 15.23 -2.26 -0.73
CA ASP A 134 16.28 -1.47 -1.37
C ASP A 134 17.23 -2.34 -2.22
N LEU A 135 17.51 -3.59 -1.82
CA LEU A 135 18.29 -4.56 -2.58
C LEU A 135 17.71 -4.80 -3.98
N PHE A 136 16.38 -4.77 -4.08
CA PHE A 136 15.67 -4.97 -5.35
C PHE A 136 15.22 -3.66 -6.00
N GLY A 137 15.58 -2.50 -5.45
CA GLY A 137 15.24 -1.19 -5.98
C GLY A 137 13.74 -0.89 -5.98
N LEU A 138 12.94 -1.56 -5.14
CA LEU A 138 11.50 -1.37 -5.10
C LEU A 138 11.14 -0.04 -4.43
N PRO A 139 10.23 0.76 -5.03
CA PRO A 139 9.69 1.93 -4.36
C PRO A 139 8.83 1.53 -3.16
N GLY A 140 9.03 2.21 -2.03
CA GLY A 140 8.13 2.12 -0.89
C GLY A 140 6.95 3.10 -1.00
N MET A 141 6.05 3.07 -0.03
CA MET A 141 4.86 3.93 0.01
C MET A 141 4.97 5.00 1.10
N ARG A 142 4.40 6.16 0.83
CA ARG A 142 4.22 7.24 1.82
C ARG A 142 2.78 7.76 1.74
N VAL A 143 2.09 7.72 2.87
CA VAL A 143 0.71 8.18 3.01
C VAL A 143 0.70 9.50 3.78
N LEU A 144 0.30 10.58 3.14
CA LEU A 144 0.34 11.92 3.72
C LEU A 144 -0.51 12.07 4.99
N GLN A 145 -1.62 11.34 5.09
CA GLN A 145 -2.46 11.35 6.30
C GLN A 145 -1.69 10.88 7.55
N PHE A 146 -0.63 10.10 7.40
CA PHE A 146 0.21 9.66 8.52
C PHE A 146 1.29 10.68 8.95
N ALA A 147 1.44 11.77 8.20
CA ALA A 147 2.52 12.73 8.40
C ALA A 147 2.35 13.65 9.62
N PHE A 148 1.15 13.78 10.18
CA PHE A 148 0.78 14.87 11.08
C PHE A 148 0.39 14.41 12.49
N GLY A 149 0.39 13.11 12.78
CA GLY A 149 0.23 12.57 14.12
C GLY A 149 1.55 12.44 14.86
N GLY A 150 1.57 12.79 16.15
CA GLY A 150 2.72 12.62 17.03
C GLY A 150 3.76 13.75 16.98
N GLY A 151 4.64 13.79 18.00
CA GLY A 151 5.70 14.82 18.16
C GLY A 151 7.10 14.37 17.76
N GLU A 152 7.26 13.12 17.27
CA GLU A 152 8.54 12.56 16.85
C GLU A 152 8.80 12.77 15.35
N PRO A 153 10.07 12.71 14.91
CA PRO A 153 10.39 12.75 13.49
C PRO A 153 9.59 11.70 12.73
N ASN A 154 8.87 12.11 11.69
CA ASN A 154 7.91 11.29 10.99
C ASN A 154 8.30 11.17 9.52
N ASP A 155 8.65 9.96 9.08
CA ASP A 155 9.10 9.66 7.71
C ASP A 155 8.00 9.81 6.65
N TYR A 156 6.73 10.01 7.07
CA TYR A 156 5.64 10.34 6.16
C TYR A 156 5.58 11.85 5.83
N GLN A 157 6.43 12.68 6.41
CA GLN A 157 6.52 14.09 6.06
C GLN A 157 7.27 14.30 4.76
N PRO A 158 6.75 15.05 3.77
CA PRO A 158 7.31 15.20 2.43
C PRO A 158 8.79 15.58 2.35
N HIS A 159 9.30 16.40 3.28
CA HIS A 159 10.72 16.79 3.30
C HIS A 159 11.69 15.65 3.66
N ARG A 160 11.17 14.51 4.13
CA ARG A 160 11.94 13.31 4.50
C ARG A 160 11.88 12.21 3.43
N TYR A 161 11.14 12.43 2.35
CA TYR A 161 11.01 11.41 1.30
C TYR A 161 12.31 11.18 0.57
N VAL A 162 12.49 9.94 0.13
CA VAL A 162 13.48 9.58 -0.89
C VAL A 162 12.78 9.50 -2.26
N ARG A 163 13.57 9.66 -3.35
CA ARG A 163 12.99 9.66 -4.70
C ARG A 163 12.24 8.37 -5.03
N ASN A 164 12.82 7.22 -4.68
CA ASN A 164 12.23 5.91 -4.95
C ASN A 164 11.05 5.63 -4.03
N THR A 165 10.00 6.41 -4.17
CA THR A 165 8.80 6.40 -3.32
C THR A 165 7.56 6.66 -4.16
N VAL A 166 6.45 6.04 -3.77
CA VAL A 166 5.11 6.39 -4.24
C VAL A 166 4.39 7.12 -3.11
N VAL A 167 3.95 8.35 -3.36
CA VAL A 167 3.19 9.14 -2.38
C VAL A 167 1.71 9.08 -2.67
N TYR A 168 0.92 8.96 -1.61
CA TYR A 168 -0.54 8.96 -1.60
C TYR A 168 -1.05 10.04 -0.66
N THR A 169 -2.19 10.66 -0.93
CA THR A 169 -2.92 11.43 0.10
C THR A 169 -3.48 10.49 1.16
N GLY A 170 -4.12 9.42 0.73
CA GLY A 170 -4.61 8.27 1.47
C GLY A 170 -4.73 7.09 0.53
N THR A 171 -4.84 5.87 1.07
CA THR A 171 -5.11 4.64 0.32
C THR A 171 -6.61 4.29 0.40
N HIS A 172 -7.00 3.14 -0.18
CA HIS A 172 -8.37 2.62 -0.03
C HIS A 172 -8.76 2.30 1.43
N ASP A 173 -7.80 2.07 2.32
CA ASP A 173 -8.03 1.77 3.74
C ASP A 173 -8.15 3.02 4.61
N ASN A 174 -7.72 4.16 4.09
CA ASN A 174 -7.84 5.43 4.78
C ASN A 174 -9.23 6.05 4.56
N ASP A 175 -9.61 6.98 5.43
CA ASP A 175 -10.71 7.88 5.11
C ASP A 175 -10.32 8.83 3.97
N THR A 176 -11.29 9.47 3.33
CA THR A 176 -11.00 10.55 2.38
C THR A 176 -10.22 11.66 3.09
N THR A 177 -9.45 12.44 2.35
CA THR A 177 -8.70 13.56 2.95
C THR A 177 -9.61 14.54 3.69
N VAL A 178 -10.82 14.80 3.18
CA VAL A 178 -11.78 15.68 3.86
C VAL A 178 -12.31 15.05 5.15
N GLY A 179 -12.72 13.76 5.09
CA GLY A 179 -13.19 13.04 6.27
C GLY A 179 -12.13 12.93 7.36
N TRP A 180 -10.90 12.56 6.97
CA TRP A 180 -9.75 12.51 7.86
C TRP A 180 -9.48 13.87 8.51
N HIS A 181 -9.45 14.96 7.73
CA HIS A 181 -9.16 16.31 8.24
C HIS A 181 -10.22 16.78 9.26
N VAL A 182 -11.49 16.50 9.01
CA VAL A 182 -12.58 16.81 9.96
C VAL A 182 -12.45 16.02 11.26
N GLY A 183 -11.97 14.76 11.17
CA GLY A 183 -11.78 13.88 12.32
C GLY A 183 -10.52 14.13 13.14
N LEU A 184 -9.61 15.01 12.69
CA LEU A 184 -8.36 15.31 13.41
C LEU A 184 -8.61 16.01 14.75
N ARG A 185 -7.80 15.65 15.73
CA ARG A 185 -7.68 16.45 16.96
C ARG A 185 -7.11 17.84 16.61
N GLU A 186 -7.47 18.84 17.38
CA GLU A 186 -7.07 20.23 17.10
C GLU A 186 -5.55 20.38 16.94
N ALA A 187 -4.75 19.76 17.80
CA ALA A 187 -3.29 19.83 17.73
C ALA A 187 -2.73 19.24 16.41
N GLU A 188 -3.30 18.13 15.95
CA GLU A 188 -2.90 17.49 14.69
C GLU A 188 -3.32 18.34 13.47
N ARG A 189 -4.50 18.92 13.53
CA ARG A 189 -5.00 19.81 12.48
C ARG A 189 -4.12 21.07 12.37
N LEU A 190 -3.80 21.71 13.49
CA LEU A 190 -2.93 22.88 13.52
C LEU A 190 -1.51 22.54 13.03
N HIS A 191 -0.99 21.36 13.38
CA HIS A 191 0.29 20.88 12.86
C HIS A 191 0.23 20.71 11.33
N ALA A 192 -0.79 20.03 10.81
CA ALA A 192 -0.97 19.84 9.36
C ALA A 192 -1.09 21.17 8.62
N GLN A 193 -1.90 22.10 9.13
CA GLN A 193 -2.05 23.44 8.56
C GLN A 193 -0.75 24.23 8.55
N SER A 194 -0.04 24.24 9.68
CA SER A 194 1.25 24.96 9.82
C SER A 194 2.30 24.37 8.87
N TYR A 195 2.41 23.04 8.82
CA TYR A 195 3.37 22.35 7.96
C TYR A 195 3.08 22.58 6.47
N LEU A 196 1.82 22.53 6.06
CA LEU A 196 1.41 22.65 4.67
C LEU A 196 1.16 24.10 4.22
N GLY A 197 1.18 25.07 5.13
CA GLY A 197 0.86 26.46 4.84
C GLY A 197 -0.60 26.65 4.37
N SER A 198 -1.55 25.93 4.96
CA SER A 198 -2.97 25.91 4.57
C SER A 198 -3.87 26.51 5.63
N ASN A 199 -5.04 26.98 5.21
CA ASN A 199 -6.07 27.59 6.05
C ASN A 199 -7.42 26.85 5.99
N ASP A 200 -7.45 25.54 5.88
CA ASP A 200 -8.61 24.66 5.77
C ASP A 200 -9.42 24.74 4.45
N ALA A 201 -9.40 25.86 3.77
CA ALA A 201 -10.11 25.98 2.49
C ALA A 201 -9.50 25.00 1.47
N GLU A 202 -10.33 24.08 0.97
CA GLU A 202 -9.90 23.04 0.01
C GLU A 202 -8.65 22.25 0.46
N PHE A 203 -8.59 21.84 1.74
CA PHE A 203 -7.47 21.14 2.33
C PHE A 203 -7.04 19.90 1.53
N HIS A 204 -8.00 19.21 0.89
CA HIS A 204 -7.72 18.09 0.00
C HIS A 204 -6.80 18.48 -1.17
N TRP A 205 -6.98 19.67 -1.77
CA TRP A 205 -6.07 20.17 -2.81
C TRP A 205 -4.72 20.59 -2.26
N THR A 206 -4.65 21.04 -1.01
CA THR A 206 -3.37 21.29 -0.34
C THR A 206 -2.58 19.98 -0.18
N MET A 207 -3.23 18.89 0.22
CA MET A 207 -2.61 17.56 0.33
C MET A 207 -2.15 17.03 -1.02
N ILE A 208 -2.99 17.16 -2.08
CA ILE A 208 -2.61 16.80 -3.45
C ILE A 208 -1.40 17.60 -3.91
N ARG A 209 -1.39 18.91 -3.67
CA ARG A 209 -0.25 19.78 -3.98
C ARG A 209 1.02 19.32 -3.25
N ALA A 210 0.96 18.99 -1.96
CA ALA A 210 2.10 18.50 -1.19
C ALA A 210 2.66 17.20 -1.77
N GLY A 211 1.80 16.26 -2.19
CA GLY A 211 2.20 15.05 -2.89
C GLY A 211 2.91 15.34 -4.22
N LEU A 212 2.35 16.23 -5.05
CA LEU A 212 2.94 16.62 -6.32
C LEU A 212 4.26 17.38 -6.16
N ALA A 213 4.40 18.22 -5.12
CA ALA A 213 5.61 18.98 -4.83
C ALA A 213 6.74 18.14 -4.20
N SER A 214 6.44 16.93 -3.73
CA SER A 214 7.43 16.05 -3.10
C SER A 214 8.46 15.53 -4.10
N VAL A 215 9.55 14.92 -3.60
CA VAL A 215 10.58 14.27 -4.42
C VAL A 215 10.19 12.86 -4.88
N ALA A 216 9.05 12.33 -4.42
CA ALA A 216 8.59 10.98 -4.76
C ALA A 216 8.48 10.80 -6.28
N ASN A 217 8.92 9.67 -6.82
CA ASN A 217 8.87 9.40 -8.27
C ASN A 217 7.44 9.29 -8.80
N LEU A 218 6.50 8.81 -7.99
CA LEU A 218 5.10 8.66 -8.37
C LEU A 218 4.19 9.28 -7.29
N ALA A 219 3.11 9.93 -7.71
CA ALA A 219 2.06 10.43 -6.84
C ALA A 219 0.71 9.87 -7.31
N VAL A 220 -0.02 9.24 -6.39
CA VAL A 220 -1.32 8.61 -6.66
C VAL A 220 -2.36 9.20 -5.70
N PHE A 221 -3.48 9.67 -6.25
CA PHE A 221 -4.53 10.31 -5.47
C PHE A 221 -5.87 9.61 -5.70
N PRO A 222 -6.63 9.28 -4.64
CA PRO A 222 -8.00 8.82 -4.76
C PRO A 222 -8.87 9.86 -5.46
N ILE A 223 -9.78 9.42 -6.33
CA ILE A 223 -10.72 10.33 -6.99
C ILE A 223 -11.60 11.07 -5.98
N GLN A 224 -11.86 10.47 -4.84
CA GLN A 224 -12.60 11.10 -3.73
C GLN A 224 -11.91 12.38 -3.26
N ASP A 225 -10.58 12.35 -3.17
CA ASP A 225 -9.79 13.51 -2.74
C ASP A 225 -9.77 14.60 -3.82
N LEU A 226 -9.67 14.23 -5.09
CA LEU A 226 -9.79 15.19 -6.19
C LEU A 226 -11.16 15.91 -6.18
N LEU A 227 -12.22 15.19 -5.81
CA LEU A 227 -13.58 15.70 -5.75
C LEU A 227 -13.94 16.38 -4.41
N GLY A 228 -13.06 16.33 -3.40
CA GLY A 228 -13.30 16.89 -2.08
C GLY A 228 -14.48 16.24 -1.35
N LEU A 229 -14.62 14.92 -1.47
CA LEU A 229 -15.69 14.16 -0.81
C LEU A 229 -15.34 13.83 0.63
N GLY A 230 -16.35 13.78 1.50
CA GLY A 230 -16.21 13.39 2.90
C GLY A 230 -16.21 11.88 3.11
N SER A 231 -16.29 11.46 4.39
CA SER A 231 -16.23 10.06 4.82
C SER A 231 -17.31 9.16 4.20
N GLU A 232 -18.41 9.73 3.72
CA GLU A 232 -19.46 9.00 3.00
C GLU A 232 -18.96 8.34 1.70
N ALA A 233 -17.83 8.82 1.18
CA ALA A 233 -17.18 8.29 -0.03
C ALA A 233 -15.98 7.38 0.28
N ARG A 234 -15.73 7.05 1.54
CA ARG A 234 -14.66 6.14 1.92
C ARG A 234 -14.81 4.80 1.22
N MET A 235 -13.69 4.22 0.72
CA MET A 235 -13.71 2.99 -0.03
C MET A 235 -13.80 1.77 0.88
N ASN A 236 -12.94 1.72 1.90
CA ASN A 236 -12.84 0.58 2.80
C ASN A 236 -12.55 1.04 4.23
N THR A 237 -13.17 0.35 5.20
CA THR A 237 -12.87 0.51 6.63
C THR A 237 -12.32 -0.83 7.13
N PRO A 238 -11.00 -0.93 7.39
CA PRO A 238 -10.39 -2.16 7.88
C PRO A 238 -11.09 -2.68 9.14
N GLY A 239 -11.25 -4.02 9.21
CA GLY A 239 -11.91 -4.68 10.33
C GLY A 239 -13.44 -4.64 10.29
N THR A 240 -14.06 -4.10 9.25
CA THR A 240 -15.53 -4.16 9.04
C THR A 240 -15.89 -5.07 7.88
N VAL A 241 -17.08 -5.65 7.92
CA VAL A 241 -17.57 -6.59 6.90
C VAL A 241 -18.48 -5.90 5.89
N GLU A 242 -19.27 -4.92 6.32
CA GLU A 242 -20.30 -4.28 5.51
C GLU A 242 -19.89 -2.87 5.05
N GLY A 243 -20.48 -2.39 3.96
CA GLY A 243 -20.35 -1.02 3.47
C GLY A 243 -19.08 -0.74 2.67
N ASN A 244 -18.16 -1.70 2.59
CA ASN A 244 -16.88 -1.55 1.89
C ASN A 244 -17.03 -1.76 0.37
N TRP A 245 -16.15 -1.10 -0.42
CA TRP A 245 -16.04 -1.24 -1.88
C TRP A 245 -17.30 -0.85 -2.65
N ALA A 246 -18.20 -0.06 -2.02
CA ALA A 246 -19.48 0.35 -2.58
C ALA A 246 -19.44 1.70 -3.31
N PHE A 247 -18.44 2.53 -3.03
CA PHE A 247 -18.33 3.86 -3.64
C PHE A 247 -18.27 3.78 -5.17
N ARG A 248 -19.01 4.67 -5.81
CA ARG A 248 -19.00 4.87 -7.27
C ARG A 248 -18.98 6.37 -7.58
N VAL A 249 -18.09 6.77 -8.47
CA VAL A 249 -18.07 8.12 -8.99
C VAL A 249 -19.10 8.27 -10.13
N ALA A 250 -19.96 9.29 -10.04
CA ALA A 250 -20.87 9.61 -11.13
C ALA A 250 -20.11 10.33 -12.27
N ALA A 251 -20.33 9.92 -13.51
CA ALA A 251 -19.57 10.41 -14.67
C ALA A 251 -19.59 11.94 -14.81
N HIS A 252 -20.70 12.60 -14.49
CA HIS A 252 -20.84 14.05 -14.55
C HIS A 252 -19.97 14.81 -13.54
N ARG A 253 -19.41 14.13 -12.53
CA ARG A 253 -18.46 14.71 -11.57
C ARG A 253 -17.03 14.81 -12.13
N LEU A 254 -16.73 14.06 -13.18
CA LEU A 254 -15.43 14.08 -13.86
C LEU A 254 -15.45 15.17 -14.94
N THR A 255 -15.32 16.41 -14.51
CA THR A 255 -15.46 17.57 -15.39
C THR A 255 -14.15 18.00 -16.04
N PRO A 256 -14.19 18.72 -17.19
CA PRO A 256 -13.00 19.31 -17.81
C PRO A 256 -12.26 20.26 -16.86
N GLU A 257 -12.96 20.97 -15.98
CA GLU A 257 -12.38 21.91 -15.00
C GLU A 257 -11.54 21.17 -13.97
N LEU A 258 -12.05 20.03 -13.45
CA LEU A 258 -11.32 19.16 -12.53
C LEU A 258 -10.04 18.62 -13.19
N ALA A 259 -10.16 18.12 -14.41
CA ALA A 259 -9.03 17.64 -15.19
C ALA A 259 -8.01 18.76 -15.51
N GLY A 260 -8.50 19.94 -15.83
CA GLY A 260 -7.69 21.15 -16.06
C GLY A 260 -6.91 21.58 -14.83
N ARG A 261 -7.55 21.56 -13.64
CA ARG A 261 -6.88 21.89 -12.36
C ARG A 261 -5.76 20.88 -12.02
N LEU A 262 -6.02 19.60 -12.17
CA LEU A 262 -5.00 18.57 -11.92
C LEU A 262 -3.85 18.69 -12.91
N ARG A 263 -4.15 18.91 -14.21
CA ARG A 263 -3.13 19.12 -15.25
C ARG A 263 -2.26 20.34 -14.94
N ALA A 264 -2.85 21.45 -14.53
CA ALA A 264 -2.11 22.67 -14.20
C ALA A 264 -1.16 22.45 -13.01
N LEU A 265 -1.61 21.75 -11.97
CA LEU A 265 -0.75 21.40 -10.83
C LEU A 265 0.34 20.40 -11.22
N SER A 266 0.02 19.38 -12.01
CA SER A 266 1.02 18.41 -12.51
C SER A 266 2.07 19.09 -13.38
N GLY A 267 1.68 20.03 -14.23
CA GLY A 267 2.60 20.84 -15.01
C GLY A 267 3.49 21.75 -14.18
N LEU A 268 2.93 22.39 -13.14
CA LEU A 268 3.67 23.26 -12.22
C LEU A 268 4.82 22.53 -11.50
N TYR A 269 4.62 21.24 -11.19
CA TYR A 269 5.61 20.39 -10.50
C TYR A 269 6.34 19.43 -11.45
N GLU A 270 6.27 19.67 -12.77
CA GLU A 270 6.95 18.89 -13.82
C GLU A 270 6.62 17.38 -13.78
N ARG A 271 5.37 17.05 -13.39
CA ARG A 271 4.89 15.67 -13.28
C ARG A 271 4.02 15.23 -14.46
N THR A 272 4.01 15.98 -15.52
CA THR A 272 3.41 15.54 -16.77
C THR A 272 4.39 14.60 -17.48
N PRO A 273 3.94 13.41 -17.93
CA PRO A 273 4.77 12.56 -18.76
C PRO A 273 5.29 13.40 -19.95
N ARG A 274 6.58 13.38 -20.20
CA ARG A 274 7.09 13.77 -21.50
C ARG A 274 6.71 12.62 -22.42
N TRP A 275 5.52 12.69 -23.00
CA TRP A 275 5.14 11.82 -24.10
C TRP A 275 6.09 12.15 -25.26
N ASN A 276 7.21 11.49 -25.32
CA ASN A 276 7.89 11.31 -26.58
C ASN A 276 7.03 10.32 -27.35
N ASP A 277 6.41 10.79 -28.41
CA ASP A 277 5.52 10.03 -29.28
C ASP A 277 6.12 8.64 -29.54
N GLY A 278 5.60 7.60 -28.90
CA GLY A 278 5.80 6.22 -29.28
C GLY A 278 6.58 5.30 -28.33
N ASP A 279 7.01 5.69 -27.12
CA ASP A 279 7.64 4.75 -26.17
C ASP A 279 6.74 4.43 -24.98
N PRO A 280 6.03 3.29 -24.98
CA PRO A 280 5.26 2.84 -23.82
C PRO A 280 6.14 2.38 -22.64
N ALA A 281 7.45 2.23 -22.82
CA ALA A 281 8.40 1.82 -21.78
C ALA A 281 8.82 2.96 -20.83
N ALA A 282 8.44 4.21 -21.09
CA ALA A 282 8.79 5.36 -20.25
C ALA A 282 8.13 5.36 -18.84
N PHE A 283 7.31 4.37 -18.51
CA PHE A 283 6.62 4.24 -17.23
C PHE A 283 7.25 3.20 -16.28
N VAL A 284 8.45 2.70 -16.56
CA VAL A 284 9.15 1.83 -15.61
C VAL A 284 9.86 2.72 -14.60
N PRO A 285 9.55 2.67 -13.29
CA PRO A 285 10.42 3.24 -12.27
C PRO A 285 11.81 2.62 -12.44
N ALA A 286 12.81 3.48 -12.62
CA ALA A 286 14.21 3.08 -12.75
C ALA A 286 14.73 2.42 -11.48
#